data_bd39b28b346c3af773fd096a58bb2575
#
_entry.id   bd39b28b346c3af773fd096a58bb2575
#
_cell.length_a   1.000
_cell.length_b   1.000
_cell.length_c   1.000
_cell.angle_alpha   90.00
_cell.angle_beta   90.00
_cell.angle_gamma   90.00
#
_symmetry.space_group_name_H-M   'P 1'
#
loop_
_entity.id
_entity.type
_entity.pdbx_description
1 polymer ?
#
loop_
_entity_poly.entity_id
_entity_poly.type
_entity_poly.pdbx_seq_one_letter_code
_entity_poly.pdbx_strand_id
1 'polypeptide(L)'
;MNPGHRRGSGLKERGLKGLNALLQKFLTPPILSEFHGWLVNKNLDERYIDSILKYIRKPLKLKDNHSIRAYRNFLNFLHGKYGIDVSKYLDKLKFRPSNPDLNIPDDREILKTYNVLLSLDNQKLLKYFLLLLTSGLRVRDLVYFLAKPGKKTYSDELIAIYRVAKFKKSKKSFYLYTFKNLDFLDIKGLSKDYYVFMARKKDLVRAKYIRKWVASKMFELEIPESIIDFIQGRTPRSVLLRHYIGLFSISTNFPEIVATNPGRR
;
A
#
# COMPACT_ATOMS: atom_id res chain seq x y z
N MET A 1 -18.31 35.29 26.17
CA MET A 1 -16.97 35.70 25.65
C MET A 1 -15.92 34.87 26.34
N ASN A 2 -15.23 34.00 25.65
CA ASN A 2 -14.25 33.10 26.25
C ASN A 2 -12.88 33.39 25.58
N PRO A 3 -11.92 34.04 26.30
CA PRO A 3 -10.62 34.36 25.76
C PRO A 3 -9.59 33.33 26.24
N GLY A 4 -9.37 32.31 25.48
CA GLY A 4 -8.35 31.34 25.85
C GLY A 4 -8.04 30.30 24.78
N HIS A 5 -7.10 30.61 23.87
CA HIS A 5 -6.18 29.62 23.28
C HIS A 5 -5.26 30.25 22.20
N ARG A 6 -4.36 31.15 22.64
CA ARG A 6 -3.24 31.61 21.80
C ARG A 6 -1.90 31.51 22.57
N ARG A 7 -1.58 30.35 23.14
CA ARG A 7 -0.24 30.14 23.79
C ARG A 7 0.53 28.92 23.27
N GLY A 8 0.28 28.46 22.05
CA GLY A 8 0.95 27.27 21.51
C GLY A 8 1.95 27.47 20.36
N SER A 9 2.01 28.63 19.72
CA SER A 9 2.83 28.82 18.50
C SER A 9 4.30 29.18 18.80
N GLY A 10 4.57 29.98 19.81
CA GLY A 10 5.92 30.51 20.05
C GLY A 10 6.96 29.48 20.51
N LEU A 11 6.56 28.45 21.26
CA LEU A 11 7.48 27.40 21.72
C LEU A 11 7.87 26.41 20.60
N LYS A 12 6.97 26.18 19.64
CA LYS A 12 7.25 25.32 18.47
C LYS A 12 8.22 25.98 17.49
N GLU A 13 8.15 27.28 17.32
CA GLU A 13 9.03 28.04 16.42
C GLU A 13 10.46 28.15 16.93
N ARG A 14 10.67 28.35 18.25
CA ARG A 14 12.04 28.44 18.84
C ARG A 14 12.83 27.14 18.65
N GLY A 15 12.15 26.00 18.72
CA GLY A 15 12.79 24.68 18.51
C GLY A 15 13.17 24.37 17.06
N LEU A 16 12.52 25.01 16.09
CA LEU A 16 12.85 24.87 14.67
C LEU A 16 14.00 25.76 14.23
N LYS A 17 14.25 26.89 14.92
CA LYS A 17 15.40 27.77 14.59
C LYS A 17 16.74 27.03 14.66
N GLY A 18 16.98 26.25 15.73
CA GLY A 18 18.20 25.46 15.84
C GLY A 18 18.30 24.33 14.81
N LEU A 19 17.17 23.70 14.44
CA LEU A 19 17.12 22.71 13.35
C LEU A 19 17.43 23.37 12.00
N ASN A 20 16.85 24.52 11.70
CA ASN A 20 17.11 25.24 10.45
C ASN A 20 18.57 25.65 10.32
N ALA A 21 19.21 26.14 11.41
CA ALA A 21 20.62 26.48 11.43
C ALA A 21 21.51 25.23 11.18
N LEU A 22 21.18 24.09 11.81
CA LEU A 22 21.86 22.82 11.55
C LEU A 22 21.70 22.42 10.07
N LEU A 23 20.49 22.48 9.54
CA LEU A 23 20.21 22.09 8.16
C LEU A 23 20.94 23.00 7.16
N GLN A 24 20.96 24.32 7.36
CA GLN A 24 21.70 25.26 6.51
C GLN A 24 23.21 24.93 6.46
N LYS A 25 23.79 24.50 7.59
CA LYS A 25 25.18 24.09 7.64
C LYS A 25 25.48 22.81 6.84
N PHE A 26 24.55 21.86 6.81
CA PHE A 26 24.79 20.51 6.27
C PHE A 26 24.06 20.21 4.95
N LEU A 27 23.11 21.03 4.51
CA LEU A 27 22.43 20.83 3.21
C LEU A 27 23.26 21.41 2.04
N THR A 28 24.50 21.00 1.95
CA THR A 28 25.41 21.38 0.87
C THR A 28 25.48 20.27 -0.19
N PRO A 29 25.81 20.59 -1.46
CA PRO A 29 25.89 19.59 -2.53
C PRO A 29 26.78 18.39 -2.19
N PRO A 30 27.99 18.53 -1.62
CA PRO A 30 28.81 17.38 -1.24
C PRO A 30 28.12 16.46 -0.24
N ILE A 31 27.54 17.02 0.82
CA ILE A 31 26.87 16.26 1.89
C ILE A 31 25.59 15.59 1.36
N LEU A 32 24.87 16.24 0.45
CA LEU A 32 23.71 15.61 -0.22
C LEU A 32 24.12 14.42 -1.12
N SER A 33 25.29 14.49 -1.76
CA SER A 33 25.83 13.35 -2.51
C SER A 33 26.17 12.18 -1.59
N GLU A 34 26.82 12.45 -0.46
CA GLU A 34 27.11 11.43 0.55
C GLU A 34 25.84 10.84 1.17
N PHE A 35 24.83 11.68 1.43
CA PHE A 35 23.53 11.24 1.91
C PHE A 35 22.82 10.34 0.90
N HIS A 36 22.92 10.64 -0.40
CA HIS A 36 22.41 9.77 -1.46
C HIS A 36 23.09 8.39 -1.40
N GLY A 37 24.44 8.34 -1.36
CA GLY A 37 25.17 7.09 -1.21
C GLY A 37 24.76 6.28 0.03
N TRP A 38 24.56 6.97 1.17
CA TRP A 38 24.08 6.32 2.39
C TRP A 38 22.65 5.72 2.24
N LEU A 39 21.75 6.39 1.51
CA LEU A 39 20.40 5.87 1.21
C LEU A 39 20.47 4.63 0.30
N VAL A 40 21.34 4.65 -0.71
CA VAL A 40 21.58 3.51 -1.62
C VAL A 40 22.09 2.30 -0.83
N ASN A 41 23.06 2.49 0.07
CA ASN A 41 23.61 1.42 0.90
C ASN A 41 22.57 0.78 1.86
N LYS A 42 21.42 1.43 2.09
CA LYS A 42 20.29 0.87 2.84
C LYS A 42 19.37 -0.04 2.01
N ASN A 43 19.70 -0.35 0.78
CA ASN A 43 18.88 -1.14 -0.15
C ASN A 43 17.42 -0.62 -0.25
N LEU A 44 17.27 0.69 -0.33
CA LEU A 44 15.97 1.33 -0.52
C LEU A 44 15.59 1.33 -2.01
N ASP A 45 14.30 1.33 -2.27
CA ASP A 45 13.76 1.50 -3.63
C ASP A 45 14.20 2.88 -4.20
N GLU A 46 14.71 2.92 -5.42
CA GLU A 46 15.23 4.12 -6.07
C GLU A 46 14.23 5.27 -6.06
N ARG A 47 12.96 5.01 -6.42
CA ARG A 47 11.89 6.02 -6.37
C ARG A 47 11.65 6.56 -4.96
N TYR A 48 11.93 5.75 -3.95
CA TYR A 48 11.84 6.19 -2.56
C TYR A 48 13.01 7.09 -2.18
N ILE A 49 14.21 6.78 -2.67
CA ILE A 49 15.39 7.64 -2.53
C ILE A 49 15.14 9.00 -3.20
N ASP A 50 14.68 9.01 -4.45
CA ASP A 50 14.32 10.23 -5.20
C ASP A 50 13.28 11.07 -4.44
N SER A 51 12.28 10.41 -3.86
CA SER A 51 11.29 11.09 -3.04
C SER A 51 11.92 11.76 -1.82
N ILE A 52 12.83 11.08 -1.12
CA ILE A 52 13.55 11.66 0.04
C ILE A 52 14.38 12.87 -0.40
N LEU A 53 15.15 12.72 -1.47
CA LEU A 53 16.01 13.80 -2.00
C LEU A 53 15.20 15.00 -2.48
N LYS A 54 14.04 14.75 -3.10
CA LYS A 54 13.11 15.81 -3.50
C LYS A 54 12.58 16.61 -2.30
N TYR A 55 12.26 15.91 -1.20
CA TYR A 55 11.69 16.57 -0.04
C TYR A 55 12.75 17.26 0.84
N ILE A 56 13.97 16.74 0.92
CA ILE A 56 15.03 17.36 1.71
C ILE A 56 15.50 18.70 1.12
N ARG A 57 15.35 18.87 -0.20
CA ARG A 57 15.66 20.14 -0.90
C ARG A 57 14.60 21.22 -0.73
N LYS A 58 13.46 20.89 -0.11
CA LYS A 58 12.36 21.82 0.15
C LYS A 58 12.34 22.21 1.62
N PRO A 59 11.79 23.38 1.98
CA PRO A 59 11.61 23.73 3.38
C PRO A 59 10.84 22.66 4.16
N LEU A 60 11.26 22.42 5.40
CA LEU A 60 10.62 21.46 6.29
C LEU A 60 9.15 21.83 6.54
N LYS A 61 8.26 20.89 6.26
CA LYS A 61 6.83 21.01 6.53
C LYS A 61 6.40 20.00 7.59
N LEU A 62 6.20 20.46 8.83
CA LEU A 62 5.78 19.59 9.95
C LEU A 62 4.38 18.97 9.78
N LYS A 63 3.59 19.45 8.83
CA LYS A 63 2.26 18.89 8.49
C LYS A 63 2.35 17.79 7.44
N ASP A 64 3.50 17.58 6.81
CA ASP A 64 3.70 16.64 5.72
C ASP A 64 4.61 15.49 6.16
N ASN A 65 4.07 14.30 6.27
CA ASN A 65 4.81 13.10 6.66
C ASN A 65 5.92 12.72 5.68
N HIS A 66 5.86 13.12 4.42
CA HIS A 66 6.95 12.91 3.46
C HIS A 66 8.12 13.84 3.78
N SER A 67 7.84 15.11 4.08
CA SER A 67 8.84 16.05 4.53
C SER A 67 9.49 15.58 5.84
N ILE A 68 8.69 15.26 6.87
CA ILE A 68 9.20 14.73 8.14
C ILE A 68 10.10 13.52 7.91
N ARG A 69 9.70 12.58 7.06
CA ARG A 69 10.47 11.36 6.76
C ARG A 69 11.83 11.70 6.13
N ALA A 70 11.85 12.62 5.16
CA ALA A 70 13.09 13.03 4.50
C ALA A 70 14.07 13.62 5.51
N TYR A 71 13.59 14.52 6.34
CA TYR A 71 14.42 15.17 7.36
C TYR A 71 14.87 14.21 8.46
N ARG A 72 14.04 13.28 8.91
CA ARG A 72 14.46 12.24 9.86
C ARG A 72 15.55 11.33 9.27
N ASN A 73 15.45 10.95 7.99
CA ASN A 73 16.51 10.16 7.35
C ASN A 73 17.82 10.97 7.28
N PHE A 74 17.76 12.25 6.97
CA PHE A 74 18.93 13.11 6.90
C PHE A 74 19.57 13.30 8.27
N LEU A 75 18.80 13.56 9.32
CA LEU A 75 19.30 13.65 10.68
C LEU A 75 19.95 12.34 11.15
N ASN A 76 19.35 11.19 10.85
CA ASN A 76 19.95 9.89 11.16
C ASN A 76 21.28 9.67 10.40
N PHE A 77 21.38 10.15 9.17
CA PHE A 77 22.63 10.15 8.42
C PHE A 77 23.69 11.03 9.10
N LEU A 78 23.32 12.26 9.48
CA LEU A 78 24.25 13.16 10.18
C LEU A 78 24.73 12.57 11.51
N HIS A 79 23.83 11.94 12.25
CA HIS A 79 24.19 11.25 13.48
C HIS A 79 25.17 10.10 13.21
N GLY A 80 24.83 9.21 12.27
CA GLY A 80 25.61 8.00 12.00
C GLY A 80 26.97 8.28 11.35
N LYS A 81 27.09 9.34 10.54
CA LYS A 81 28.34 9.64 9.83
C LYS A 81 29.21 10.67 10.53
N TYR A 82 28.61 11.66 11.15
CA TYR A 82 29.34 12.80 11.75
C TYR A 82 29.22 12.86 13.26
N GLY A 83 28.57 11.89 13.92
CA GLY A 83 28.43 11.85 15.39
C GLY A 83 27.56 12.96 15.97
N ILE A 84 26.78 13.68 15.15
CA ILE A 84 26.01 14.84 15.61
C ILE A 84 24.83 14.35 16.46
N ASP A 85 24.67 14.89 17.67
CA ASP A 85 23.48 14.64 18.46
C ASP A 85 22.24 15.32 17.85
N VAL A 86 21.34 14.50 17.34
CA VAL A 86 20.11 14.91 16.68
C VAL A 86 18.86 14.54 17.45
N SER A 87 18.97 13.92 18.62
CA SER A 87 17.86 13.37 19.41
C SER A 87 16.77 14.40 19.65
N LYS A 88 17.14 15.61 20.13
CA LYS A 88 16.21 16.72 20.35
C LYS A 88 15.42 17.17 19.12
N TYR A 89 15.96 16.93 17.91
CA TYR A 89 15.29 17.27 16.66
C TYR A 89 14.38 16.12 16.20
N LEU A 90 14.81 14.88 16.36
CA LEU A 90 14.02 13.70 16.04
C LEU A 90 12.72 13.64 16.86
N ASP A 91 12.75 14.06 18.13
CA ASP A 91 11.59 14.14 19.00
C ASP A 91 10.54 15.15 18.51
N LYS A 92 10.96 16.19 17.82
CA LYS A 92 10.06 17.21 17.24
C LYS A 92 9.49 16.79 15.89
N LEU A 93 10.19 15.92 15.18
CA LEU A 93 9.78 15.40 13.86
C LEU A 93 8.90 14.16 14.00
N LYS A 94 7.81 14.23 14.78
CA LYS A 94 6.86 13.13 14.95
C LYS A 94 5.96 13.00 13.73
N PHE A 95 5.77 11.76 13.27
CA PHE A 95 4.79 11.48 12.21
C PHE A 95 3.38 11.80 12.71
N ARG A 96 2.61 12.40 11.84
CA ARG A 96 1.18 12.56 12.09
C ARG A 96 0.47 11.24 11.82
N PRO A 97 -0.48 10.83 12.66
CA PRO A 97 -1.36 9.72 12.33
C PRO A 97 -2.09 10.07 11.02
N SER A 98 -2.18 9.11 10.13
CA SER A 98 -3.05 9.24 8.95
C SER A 98 -4.49 9.07 9.39
N ASN A 99 -5.37 9.97 8.97
CA ASN A 99 -6.79 9.74 9.14
C ASN A 99 -7.19 8.44 8.42
N PRO A 100 -8.08 7.64 9.00
CA PRO A 100 -8.62 6.49 8.30
C PRO A 100 -9.31 6.95 7.02
N ASP A 101 -9.02 6.28 5.93
CA ASP A 101 -9.69 6.51 4.65
C ASP A 101 -10.98 5.67 4.67
N LEU A 102 -12.09 6.32 5.00
CA LEU A 102 -13.41 5.68 5.14
C LEU A 102 -14.14 5.48 3.80
N ASN A 103 -13.53 5.89 2.69
CA ASN A 103 -14.14 5.69 1.37
C ASN A 103 -14.05 4.20 0.99
N ILE A 104 -15.21 3.55 1.02
CA ILE A 104 -15.43 2.17 0.57
C ILE A 104 -16.51 2.27 -0.50
N PRO A 105 -16.29 1.82 -1.74
CA PRO A 105 -17.31 1.83 -2.77
C PRO A 105 -18.45 0.87 -2.41
N ASP A 106 -19.65 1.21 -2.82
CA ASP A 106 -20.78 0.31 -2.75
C ASP A 106 -20.83 -0.66 -3.94
N ASP A 107 -21.79 -1.59 -3.93
CA ASP A 107 -21.94 -2.59 -4.97
C ASP A 107 -22.31 -1.95 -6.33
N ARG A 108 -23.03 -0.82 -6.31
CA ARG A 108 -23.44 -0.09 -7.52
C ARG A 108 -22.24 0.55 -8.20
N GLU A 109 -21.31 1.09 -7.44
CA GLU A 109 -20.06 1.66 -7.98
C GLU A 109 -19.16 0.59 -8.60
N ILE A 110 -19.09 -0.59 -7.99
CA ILE A 110 -18.36 -1.74 -8.54
C ILE A 110 -19.04 -2.22 -9.84
N LEU A 111 -20.36 -2.38 -9.84
CA LEU A 111 -21.12 -2.79 -11.01
C LEU A 111 -21.05 -1.76 -12.14
N LYS A 112 -21.15 -0.46 -11.82
CA LYS A 112 -20.93 0.63 -12.78
C LYS A 112 -19.56 0.52 -13.42
N THR A 113 -18.51 0.30 -12.60
CA THR A 113 -17.15 0.12 -13.10
C THR A 113 -17.05 -1.06 -14.06
N TYR A 114 -17.64 -2.19 -13.71
CA TYR A 114 -17.68 -3.40 -14.56
C TYR A 114 -18.37 -3.11 -15.90
N ASN A 115 -19.55 -2.50 -15.90
CA ASN A 115 -20.31 -2.16 -17.11
C ASN A 115 -19.54 -1.17 -18.01
N VAL A 116 -18.88 -0.17 -17.43
CA VAL A 116 -18.00 0.73 -18.20
C VAL A 116 -16.86 -0.03 -18.83
N LEU A 117 -16.24 -0.98 -18.12
CA LEU A 117 -15.15 -1.78 -18.65
C LEU A 117 -15.60 -2.70 -19.79
N LEU A 118 -16.80 -3.26 -19.71
CA LEU A 118 -17.40 -4.01 -20.79
C LEU A 118 -17.61 -3.16 -22.05
N SER A 119 -18.11 -1.92 -21.89
CA SER A 119 -18.38 -1.01 -23.01
C SER A 119 -17.11 -0.46 -23.69
N LEU A 120 -15.95 -0.52 -23.01
CA LEU A 120 -14.70 -0.03 -23.56
C LEU A 120 -14.02 -0.99 -24.54
N ASP A 121 -14.55 -2.19 -24.72
CA ASP A 121 -13.93 -3.28 -25.52
C ASP A 121 -12.43 -3.51 -25.18
N ASN A 122 -12.06 -3.23 -23.95
CA ASN A 122 -10.69 -3.39 -23.48
C ASN A 122 -10.58 -4.61 -22.58
N GLN A 123 -10.51 -5.79 -23.20
CA GLN A 123 -10.43 -7.07 -22.50
C GLN A 123 -9.30 -7.15 -21.49
N LYS A 124 -8.14 -6.52 -21.77
CA LYS A 124 -7.00 -6.50 -20.85
C LYS A 124 -7.33 -5.74 -19.56
N LEU A 125 -8.00 -4.62 -19.70
CA LEU A 125 -8.39 -3.79 -18.54
C LEU A 125 -9.49 -4.48 -17.72
N LEU A 126 -10.45 -5.11 -18.39
CA LEU A 126 -11.51 -5.90 -17.75
C LEU A 126 -10.91 -7.09 -16.95
N LYS A 127 -10.04 -7.88 -17.56
CA LYS A 127 -9.35 -8.99 -16.88
C LYS A 127 -8.54 -8.50 -15.68
N TYR A 128 -7.85 -7.36 -15.82
CA TYR A 128 -7.10 -6.78 -14.71
C TYR A 128 -8.02 -6.39 -13.54
N PHE A 129 -9.16 -5.78 -13.84
CA PHE A 129 -10.18 -5.44 -12.84
C PHE A 129 -10.72 -6.70 -12.16
N LEU A 130 -11.07 -7.74 -12.92
CA LEU A 130 -11.57 -9.00 -12.38
C LEU A 130 -10.55 -9.67 -11.46
N LEU A 131 -9.26 -9.67 -11.82
CA LEU A 131 -8.21 -10.17 -10.95
C LEU A 131 -8.07 -9.38 -9.65
N LEU A 132 -8.25 -8.05 -9.68
CA LEU A 132 -8.27 -7.24 -8.45
C LEU A 132 -9.49 -7.57 -7.60
N LEU A 133 -10.64 -7.77 -8.23
CA LEU A 133 -11.92 -8.04 -7.58
C LEU A 133 -11.93 -9.41 -6.89
N THR A 134 -11.45 -10.45 -7.56
CA THR A 134 -11.43 -11.82 -7.02
C THR A 134 -10.35 -12.04 -5.98
N SER A 135 -9.18 -11.40 -6.15
CA SER A 135 -8.03 -11.64 -5.27
C SER A 135 -7.92 -10.67 -4.10
N GLY A 136 -8.49 -9.48 -4.20
CA GLY A 136 -8.27 -8.40 -3.24
C GLY A 136 -6.79 -8.01 -3.08
N LEU A 137 -5.90 -8.40 -4.00
CA LEU A 137 -4.46 -8.11 -3.94
C LEU A 137 -4.17 -6.61 -4.10
N ARG A 138 -3.01 -6.19 -3.62
CA ARG A 138 -2.48 -4.86 -3.98
C ARG A 138 -2.08 -4.85 -5.45
N VAL A 139 -2.31 -3.73 -6.16
CA VAL A 139 -1.88 -3.57 -7.56
C VAL A 139 -0.42 -3.99 -7.79
N ARG A 140 0.50 -3.60 -6.90
CA ARG A 140 1.92 -3.97 -7.03
C ARG A 140 2.18 -5.47 -6.90
N ASP A 141 1.34 -6.17 -6.16
CA ASP A 141 1.48 -7.60 -5.96
C ASP A 141 0.86 -8.36 -7.13
N LEU A 142 -0.26 -7.87 -7.67
CA LEU A 142 -0.84 -8.38 -8.90
C LEU A 142 0.12 -8.20 -10.10
N VAL A 143 0.70 -7.00 -10.29
CA VAL A 143 1.69 -6.76 -11.35
C VAL A 143 2.91 -7.66 -11.20
N TYR A 144 3.39 -7.85 -9.97
CA TYR A 144 4.50 -8.79 -9.72
C TYR A 144 4.14 -10.21 -10.14
N PHE A 145 2.93 -10.67 -9.80
CA PHE A 145 2.45 -11.98 -10.21
C PHE A 145 2.33 -12.08 -11.75
N LEU A 146 1.73 -11.08 -12.39
CA LEU A 146 1.57 -11.07 -13.85
C LEU A 146 2.90 -11.07 -14.61
N ALA A 147 3.94 -10.44 -14.06
CA ALA A 147 5.27 -10.47 -14.66
C ALA A 147 5.92 -11.86 -14.58
N LYS A 148 5.65 -12.61 -13.51
CA LYS A 148 6.15 -13.97 -13.28
C LYS A 148 5.08 -14.80 -12.58
N PRO A 149 4.13 -15.34 -13.33
CA PRO A 149 3.06 -16.17 -12.76
C PRO A 149 3.62 -17.34 -11.97
N GLY A 150 3.13 -17.49 -10.74
CA GLY A 150 3.52 -18.60 -9.89
C GLY A 150 2.77 -19.89 -10.24
N LYS A 151 3.18 -20.98 -9.60
CA LYS A 151 2.55 -22.31 -9.79
C LYS A 151 1.08 -22.26 -9.32
N LYS A 152 0.20 -22.88 -10.10
CA LYS A 152 -1.17 -23.18 -9.68
C LYS A 152 -1.10 -24.21 -8.54
N THR A 153 -1.73 -23.90 -7.41
CA THR A 153 -1.70 -24.74 -6.19
C THR A 153 -3.02 -25.46 -5.95
N TYR A 154 -4.11 -24.90 -6.49
CA TYR A 154 -5.45 -25.47 -6.38
C TYR A 154 -6.28 -25.05 -7.58
N SER A 155 -7.22 -25.90 -7.99
CA SER A 155 -8.25 -25.58 -8.95
C SER A 155 -9.44 -26.55 -8.78
N ASP A 156 -10.66 -26.03 -8.81
CA ASP A 156 -11.91 -26.77 -8.90
C ASP A 156 -12.70 -26.34 -10.15
N GLU A 157 -14.02 -26.44 -10.11
CA GLU A 157 -14.87 -26.04 -11.23
C GLU A 157 -15.00 -24.52 -11.39
N LEU A 158 -14.93 -23.77 -10.29
CA LEU A 158 -15.19 -22.33 -10.24
C LEU A 158 -13.94 -21.50 -10.14
N ILE A 159 -12.95 -21.96 -9.38
CA ILE A 159 -11.78 -21.15 -9.01
C ILE A 159 -10.45 -21.82 -9.33
N ALA A 160 -9.44 -20.97 -9.44
CA ALA A 160 -8.05 -21.36 -9.45
C ALA A 160 -7.25 -20.49 -8.47
N ILE A 161 -6.28 -21.10 -7.77
CA ILE A 161 -5.42 -20.44 -6.81
C ILE A 161 -3.98 -20.59 -7.25
N TYR A 162 -3.26 -19.49 -7.33
CA TYR A 162 -1.87 -19.45 -7.74
C TYR A 162 -0.98 -18.90 -6.62
N ARG A 163 0.21 -19.48 -6.48
CA ARG A 163 1.20 -19.00 -5.52
C ARG A 163 1.81 -17.69 -5.99
N VAL A 164 1.73 -16.63 -5.17
CA VAL A 164 2.39 -15.33 -5.42
C VAL A 164 3.73 -15.27 -4.72
N ALA A 165 3.80 -15.74 -3.48
CA ALA A 165 5.01 -15.85 -2.63
C ALA A 165 5.90 -14.60 -2.63
N LYS A 166 5.29 -13.42 -2.56
CA LYS A 166 6.01 -12.15 -2.50
C LYS A 166 6.07 -11.65 -1.06
N PHE A 167 7.26 -11.64 -0.50
CA PHE A 167 7.50 -11.25 0.88
C PHE A 167 8.39 -10.02 0.93
N LYS A 168 7.86 -8.90 1.41
CA LYS A 168 8.64 -7.67 1.60
C LYS A 168 8.31 -7.06 2.97
N LYS A 169 9.18 -7.25 3.96
CA LYS A 169 8.99 -6.77 5.34
C LYS A 169 7.60 -7.13 5.88
N SER A 170 6.79 -6.13 6.27
CA SER A 170 5.42 -6.32 6.77
C SER A 170 4.35 -6.55 5.68
N LYS A 171 4.73 -6.46 4.40
CA LYS A 171 3.81 -6.66 3.27
C LYS A 171 4.11 -8.01 2.64
N LYS A 172 3.16 -8.92 2.73
CA LYS A 172 3.25 -10.25 2.15
C LYS A 172 2.11 -10.44 1.17
N SER A 173 2.27 -11.29 0.17
CA SER A 173 1.21 -11.75 -0.72
C SER A 173 1.45 -13.22 -0.97
N PHE A 174 0.51 -14.04 -0.51
CA PHE A 174 0.67 -15.49 -0.49
C PHE A 174 0.14 -16.08 -1.77
N TYR A 175 -1.13 -15.78 -2.11
CA TYR A 175 -1.87 -16.41 -3.19
C TYR A 175 -2.66 -15.37 -3.99
N LEU A 176 -2.93 -15.69 -5.25
CA LEU A 176 -3.91 -15.06 -6.11
C LEU A 176 -5.09 -16.01 -6.25
N TYR A 177 -6.27 -15.53 -5.94
CA TYR A 177 -7.53 -16.22 -6.17
C TYR A 177 -8.17 -15.66 -7.44
N THR A 178 -8.67 -16.52 -8.32
CA THR A 178 -9.28 -16.09 -9.58
C THR A 178 -10.31 -17.10 -10.05
N PHE A 179 -11.20 -16.69 -10.95
CA PHE A 179 -12.05 -17.63 -11.65
C PHE A 179 -11.20 -18.60 -12.49
N LYS A 180 -11.57 -19.88 -12.51
CA LYS A 180 -10.85 -20.95 -13.23
C LYS A 180 -10.63 -20.60 -14.70
N ASN A 181 -11.68 -20.08 -15.34
CA ASN A 181 -11.71 -19.80 -16.77
C ASN A 181 -11.21 -18.40 -17.14
N LEU A 182 -10.74 -17.62 -16.16
CA LEU A 182 -10.17 -16.31 -16.45
C LEU A 182 -8.74 -16.47 -16.98
N ASP A 183 -8.60 -16.40 -18.29
CA ASP A 183 -7.29 -16.31 -18.91
C ASP A 183 -6.71 -14.92 -18.69
N PHE A 184 -5.50 -14.86 -18.10
CA PHE A 184 -4.79 -13.63 -17.79
C PHE A 184 -3.38 -13.58 -18.38
N LEU A 185 -3.02 -14.53 -19.24
CA LEU A 185 -1.68 -14.60 -19.83
C LEU A 185 -1.45 -13.44 -20.82
N ASP A 186 -2.48 -12.99 -21.48
CA ASP A 186 -2.46 -11.87 -22.42
C ASP A 186 -2.28 -10.48 -21.76
N ILE A 187 -2.48 -10.39 -20.45
CA ILE A 187 -2.23 -9.15 -19.67
C ILE A 187 -0.87 -9.12 -18.97
N LYS A 188 -0.03 -10.09 -19.27
CA LYS A 188 1.35 -10.14 -18.77
C LYS A 188 2.11 -8.87 -19.19
N GLY A 189 2.83 -8.28 -18.24
CA GLY A 189 3.62 -7.07 -18.48
C GLY A 189 2.87 -5.74 -18.35
N LEU A 190 1.57 -5.74 -18.05
CA LEU A 190 0.86 -4.49 -17.73
C LEU A 190 1.47 -3.82 -16.50
N SER A 191 1.73 -2.52 -16.60
CA SER A 191 2.29 -1.76 -15.49
C SER A 191 1.26 -1.49 -14.39
N LYS A 192 1.75 -1.23 -13.18
CA LYS A 192 0.88 -0.81 -12.06
C LYS A 192 0.13 0.50 -12.37
N ASP A 193 0.72 1.34 -13.20
CA ASP A 193 0.21 2.67 -13.50
C ASP A 193 -0.89 2.61 -14.57
N TYR A 194 -0.97 1.53 -15.34
CA TYR A 194 -1.99 1.34 -16.38
C TYR A 194 -3.42 1.42 -15.82
N TYR A 195 -3.75 0.55 -14.84
CA TYR A 195 -5.08 0.59 -14.22
C TYR A 195 -5.32 1.92 -13.48
N VAL A 196 -4.31 2.45 -12.79
CA VAL A 196 -4.43 3.71 -12.06
C VAL A 196 -4.73 4.87 -13.01
N PHE A 197 -4.06 4.91 -14.18
CA PHE A 197 -4.31 5.90 -15.22
C PHE A 197 -5.71 5.77 -15.80
N MET A 198 -6.11 4.56 -16.21
CA MET A 198 -7.42 4.29 -16.79
C MET A 198 -8.56 4.54 -15.80
N ALA A 199 -8.38 4.20 -14.54
CA ALA A 199 -9.35 4.45 -13.50
C ALA A 199 -9.62 5.95 -13.30
N ARG A 200 -8.60 6.80 -13.45
CA ARG A 200 -8.78 8.27 -13.43
C ARG A 200 -9.43 8.79 -14.69
N LYS A 201 -8.99 8.31 -15.86
CA LYS A 201 -9.47 8.78 -17.17
C LYS A 201 -10.94 8.42 -17.41
N LYS A 202 -11.40 7.30 -16.89
CA LYS A 202 -12.73 6.73 -17.13
C LYS A 202 -13.64 6.72 -15.91
N ASP A 203 -13.24 7.41 -14.83
CA ASP A 203 -13.97 7.48 -13.56
C ASP A 203 -14.34 6.09 -13.00
N LEU A 204 -13.38 5.15 -13.04
CA LEU A 204 -13.55 3.82 -12.49
C LEU A 204 -13.16 3.78 -11.02
N VAL A 205 -13.68 2.81 -10.29
CA VAL A 205 -13.27 2.55 -8.91
C VAL A 205 -11.76 2.26 -8.86
N ARG A 206 -11.03 3.00 -8.02
CA ARG A 206 -9.57 2.84 -7.88
C ARG A 206 -9.24 1.50 -7.22
N ALA A 207 -8.16 0.87 -7.64
CA ALA A 207 -7.74 -0.44 -7.15
C ALA A 207 -7.63 -0.56 -5.62
N LYS A 208 -7.24 0.53 -4.92
CA LYS A 208 -7.21 0.53 -3.44
C LYS A 208 -8.60 0.39 -2.82
N TYR A 209 -9.62 0.91 -3.50
CA TYR A 209 -10.99 0.87 -3.04
C TYR A 209 -11.67 -0.45 -3.42
N ILE A 210 -11.34 -1.03 -4.58
CA ILE A 210 -11.73 -2.43 -4.92
C ILE A 210 -11.28 -3.37 -3.80
N ARG A 211 -10.02 -3.26 -3.37
CA ARG A 211 -9.49 -4.08 -2.27
C ARG A 211 -10.21 -3.86 -0.93
N LYS A 212 -10.67 -2.63 -0.64
CA LYS A 212 -11.48 -2.36 0.56
C LYS A 212 -12.86 -2.98 0.43
N TRP A 213 -13.49 -2.84 -0.73
CA TRP A 213 -14.77 -3.47 -1.03
C TRP A 213 -14.69 -4.98 -0.87
N VAL A 214 -13.68 -5.63 -1.43
CA VAL A 214 -13.46 -7.08 -1.26
C VAL A 214 -13.35 -7.46 0.22
N ALA A 215 -12.60 -6.68 1.03
CA ALA A 215 -12.52 -6.94 2.46
C ALA A 215 -13.87 -6.78 3.17
N SER A 216 -14.65 -5.75 2.80
CA SER A 216 -15.99 -5.53 3.36
C SER A 216 -16.93 -6.67 3.00
N LYS A 217 -16.91 -7.14 1.74
CA LYS A 217 -17.73 -8.29 1.31
C LYS A 217 -17.35 -9.57 2.03
N MET A 218 -16.08 -9.84 2.22
CA MET A 218 -15.63 -10.97 3.02
C MET A 218 -16.13 -10.86 4.47
N PHE A 219 -16.10 -9.66 5.04
CA PHE A 219 -16.60 -9.43 6.40
C PHE A 219 -18.14 -9.59 6.49
N GLU A 220 -18.89 -9.08 5.50
CA GLU A 220 -20.35 -9.28 5.39
C GLU A 220 -20.72 -10.77 5.26
N LEU A 221 -19.85 -11.59 4.69
CA LEU A 221 -19.97 -13.05 4.59
C LEU A 221 -19.43 -13.78 5.83
N GLU A 222 -19.23 -13.06 6.94
CA GLU A 222 -18.75 -13.60 8.22
C GLU A 222 -17.39 -14.31 8.15
N ILE A 223 -16.57 -14.00 7.12
CA ILE A 223 -15.22 -14.55 7.03
C ILE A 223 -14.36 -13.96 8.16
N PRO A 224 -13.67 -14.80 8.95
CA PRO A 224 -12.83 -14.32 10.04
C PRO A 224 -11.76 -13.32 9.58
N GLU A 225 -11.54 -12.25 10.35
CA GLU A 225 -10.56 -11.18 10.02
C GLU A 225 -9.17 -11.74 9.68
N SER A 226 -8.76 -12.80 10.37
CA SER A 226 -7.46 -13.46 10.13
C SER A 226 -7.36 -14.08 8.73
N ILE A 227 -8.46 -14.60 8.21
CA ILE A 227 -8.53 -15.16 6.86
C ILE A 227 -8.56 -14.04 5.82
N ILE A 228 -9.35 -12.98 6.08
CA ILE A 228 -9.35 -11.77 5.25
C ILE A 228 -7.94 -11.18 5.16
N ASP A 229 -7.25 -11.07 6.28
CA ASP A 229 -5.87 -10.58 6.33
C ASP A 229 -4.91 -11.49 5.54
N PHE A 230 -5.05 -12.80 5.66
CA PHE A 230 -4.25 -13.76 4.91
C PHE A 230 -4.48 -13.64 3.39
N ILE A 231 -5.75 -13.66 2.94
CA ILE A 231 -6.11 -13.51 1.52
C ILE A 231 -5.56 -12.20 0.98
N GLN A 232 -5.71 -11.12 1.72
CA GLN A 232 -5.20 -9.82 1.33
C GLN A 232 -3.68 -9.64 1.53
N GLY A 233 -2.96 -10.67 1.97
CA GLY A 233 -1.51 -10.61 2.17
C GLY A 233 -1.11 -9.63 3.27
N ARG A 234 -1.83 -9.64 4.38
CA ARG A 234 -1.43 -9.05 5.64
C ARG A 234 -0.92 -10.17 6.55
N THR A 235 0.01 -9.86 7.42
CA THR A 235 0.45 -10.85 8.42
C THR A 235 -0.55 -10.85 9.57
N PRO A 236 -1.17 -11.99 9.91
CA PRO A 236 -2.04 -12.09 11.07
C PRO A 236 -1.30 -11.64 12.34
N ARG A 237 -2.01 -10.95 13.23
CA ARG A 237 -1.42 -10.42 14.48
C ARG A 237 -1.10 -11.53 15.47
N SER A 238 -1.94 -12.55 15.53
CA SER A 238 -1.76 -13.69 16.43
C SER A 238 -0.62 -14.61 15.98
N VAL A 239 0.22 -15.04 16.91
CA VAL A 239 1.27 -16.05 16.69
C VAL A 239 0.62 -17.38 16.30
N LEU A 240 -0.48 -17.77 16.96
CA LEU A 240 -1.24 -18.97 16.66
C LEU A 240 -1.68 -19.01 15.20
N LEU A 241 -2.28 -17.93 14.72
CA LEU A 241 -2.75 -17.82 13.33
C LEU A 241 -1.59 -17.83 12.33
N ARG A 242 -0.42 -17.34 12.71
CA ARG A 242 0.75 -17.30 11.80
C ARG A 242 1.42 -18.65 11.60
N HIS A 243 1.39 -19.50 12.62
CA HIS A 243 2.25 -20.69 12.65
C HIS A 243 1.49 -22.02 12.82
N TYR A 244 0.31 -22.01 13.41
CA TYR A 244 -0.38 -23.23 13.83
C TYR A 244 -1.71 -23.51 13.13
N ILE A 245 -2.32 -22.50 12.45
CA ILE A 245 -3.56 -22.71 11.74
C ILE A 245 -3.28 -22.77 10.25
N GLY A 246 -3.84 -23.79 9.59
CA GLY A 246 -3.79 -23.98 8.15
C GLY A 246 -4.65 -22.96 7.39
N LEU A 247 -4.26 -21.68 7.42
CA LEU A 247 -5.01 -20.57 6.79
C LEU A 247 -5.28 -20.82 5.30
N PHE A 248 -4.40 -21.57 4.63
CA PHE A 248 -4.60 -21.93 3.23
C PHE A 248 -5.84 -22.82 3.06
N SER A 249 -5.97 -23.90 3.83
CA SER A 249 -7.12 -24.82 3.74
C SER A 249 -8.45 -24.11 4.02
N ILE A 250 -8.46 -23.17 4.97
CA ILE A 250 -9.66 -22.38 5.28
C ILE A 250 -9.96 -21.40 4.15
N SER A 251 -8.94 -20.79 3.55
CA SER A 251 -9.13 -19.80 2.48
C SER A 251 -9.55 -20.42 1.15
N THR A 252 -9.37 -21.71 0.94
CA THR A 252 -9.84 -22.42 -0.28
C THR A 252 -11.36 -22.55 -0.32
N ASN A 253 -12.02 -22.60 0.84
CA ASN A 253 -13.48 -22.70 0.92
C ASN A 253 -14.20 -21.36 0.70
N PHE A 254 -13.44 -20.24 0.66
CA PHE A 254 -13.99 -18.90 0.50
C PHE A 254 -14.79 -18.70 -0.81
N PRO A 255 -14.33 -19.16 -1.98
CA PRO A 255 -15.06 -18.98 -3.22
C PRO A 255 -16.39 -19.73 -3.29
N GLU A 256 -16.51 -20.88 -2.63
CA GLU A 256 -17.79 -21.61 -2.53
C GLU A 256 -18.83 -20.79 -1.77
N ILE A 257 -18.41 -20.10 -0.70
CA ILE A 257 -19.28 -19.23 0.09
C ILE A 257 -19.77 -18.04 -0.76
N VAL A 258 -18.92 -17.47 -1.60
CA VAL A 258 -19.29 -16.36 -2.50
C VAL A 258 -20.20 -16.84 -3.65
N ALA A 259 -19.95 -18.03 -4.19
CA ALA A 259 -20.73 -18.58 -5.28
C ALA A 259 -22.11 -19.07 -4.86
N THR A 260 -22.26 -19.57 -3.63
CA THR A 260 -23.51 -20.15 -3.12
C THR A 260 -24.49 -19.13 -2.53
N ASN A 261 -24.10 -17.87 -2.32
CA ASN A 261 -24.95 -16.82 -1.74
C ASN A 261 -25.13 -15.56 -2.63
N PRO A 262 -25.57 -15.66 -3.90
CA PRO A 262 -25.86 -14.48 -4.69
C PRO A 262 -27.19 -13.79 -4.32
N GLY A 263 -27.92 -14.22 -3.26
CA GLY A 263 -29.28 -13.75 -3.06
C GLY A 263 -29.97 -14.03 -1.73
N ARG A 264 -29.29 -14.21 -0.62
CA ARG A 264 -29.98 -14.14 0.69
C ARG A 264 -30.03 -12.68 1.14
N ARG A 265 -31.09 -12.01 0.80
CA ARG A 265 -31.72 -10.94 1.54
C ARG A 265 -33.08 -11.40 2.03
#